data_1777798613cae30cb2fdcd3abadcf6a2
#
_entry.id   1777798613cae30cb2fdcd3abadcf6a2
#
_cell.length_a   1.000
_cell.length_b   1.000
_cell.length_c   1.000
_cell.angle_alpha   90.00
_cell.angle_beta   90.00
_cell.angle_gamma   90.00
#
_symmetry.space_group_name_H-M   'P 1'
#
loop_
_entity.id
_entity.type
_entity.pdbx_description
1 polymer ?
#
loop_
_entity_poly.entity_id
_entity_poly.type
_entity_poly.pdbx_seq_one_letter_code
_entity_poly.pdbx_strand_id
1 'polypeptide(L)'
;MLAEIAKALREQKVNILSCLTTTSGTEGTTHLLVDNVNKAKKALAGAQLSYTEADVLHVELPNKPGALGKFATKLADNNININLGYATGGKSSKKTTVVLSVSDLDKAARIR
;
A
#
# COMPACT_ATOMS: atom_id res chain seq x y z
N MET A 1 1.62 -17.12 7.47
CA MET A 1 1.63 -15.73 7.97
C MET A 1 0.48 -14.89 7.44
N LEU A 2 0.29 -14.81 6.13
CA LEU A 2 -0.80 -14.00 5.57
C LEU A 2 -2.18 -14.45 6.05
N ALA A 3 -2.40 -15.73 6.15
CA ALA A 3 -3.67 -16.27 6.63
C ALA A 3 -3.97 -15.84 8.07
N GLU A 4 -2.95 -15.83 8.93
CA GLU A 4 -3.09 -15.40 10.33
C GLU A 4 -3.43 -13.91 10.41
N ILE A 5 -2.76 -13.10 9.60
CA ILE A 5 -3.00 -11.66 9.53
C ILE A 5 -4.43 -11.40 9.06
N ALA A 6 -4.82 -12.02 7.97
CA ALA A 6 -6.15 -11.84 7.40
C ALA A 6 -7.25 -12.26 8.37
N LYS A 7 -7.04 -13.37 9.08
CA LYS A 7 -8.00 -13.85 10.07
C LYS A 7 -8.15 -12.87 11.24
N ALA A 8 -7.01 -12.37 11.76
CA ALA A 8 -7.02 -11.43 12.87
C ALA A 8 -7.77 -10.15 12.51
N LEU A 9 -7.53 -9.63 11.31
CA LEU A 9 -8.20 -8.42 10.83
C LEU A 9 -9.69 -8.65 10.62
N ARG A 10 -10.06 -9.82 10.11
CA ARG A 10 -11.47 -10.14 9.91
C ARG A 10 -12.23 -10.17 11.23
N GLU A 11 -11.62 -10.72 12.28
CA GLU A 11 -12.26 -10.80 13.60
C GLU A 11 -12.57 -9.41 14.18
N GLN A 12 -11.79 -8.40 13.81
CA GLN A 12 -12.03 -7.01 14.21
C GLN A 12 -12.81 -6.23 13.15
N LYS A 13 -13.30 -6.90 12.12
CA LYS A 13 -14.07 -6.29 11.02
C LYS A 13 -13.27 -5.21 10.29
N VAL A 14 -11.98 -5.44 10.12
CA VAL A 14 -11.10 -4.55 9.35
C VAL A 14 -11.02 -5.06 7.92
N ASN A 15 -11.27 -4.17 6.97
CA ASN A 15 -11.15 -4.51 5.56
C ASN A 15 -9.75 -4.18 5.05
N ILE A 16 -9.16 -5.12 4.34
CA ILE A 16 -7.86 -4.94 3.70
C ILE A 16 -8.11 -4.33 2.32
N LEU A 17 -7.67 -3.09 2.14
CA LEU A 17 -7.85 -2.38 0.87
C LEU A 17 -6.82 -2.80 -0.16
N SER A 18 -5.60 -3.07 0.29
CA SER A 18 -4.55 -3.62 -0.56
C SER A 18 -3.50 -4.29 0.31
N CYS A 19 -2.75 -5.22 -0.27
CA CYS A 19 -1.66 -5.84 0.45
C CYS A 19 -0.56 -6.30 -0.52
N LEU A 20 0.65 -6.33 0.01
CA LEU A 20 1.80 -6.87 -0.70
C LEU A 20 2.58 -7.71 0.30
N THR A 21 2.85 -8.96 -0.05
CA THR A 21 3.65 -9.86 0.78
C THR A 21 4.92 -10.21 0.03
N THR A 22 6.05 -10.05 0.70
CA THR A 22 7.34 -10.42 0.16
C THR A 22 8.04 -11.37 1.12
N THR A 23 8.85 -12.26 0.57
CA THR A 23 9.63 -13.21 1.36
C THR A 23 11.07 -13.15 0.88
N SER A 24 12.00 -13.02 1.84
CA SER A 24 13.42 -13.05 1.55
C SER A 24 14.06 -14.03 2.54
N GLY A 25 14.57 -15.16 2.03
CA GLY A 25 15.07 -16.22 2.89
C GLY A 25 13.97 -16.77 3.80
N THR A 26 14.18 -16.67 5.10
CA THR A 26 13.20 -17.12 6.10
C THR A 26 12.30 -15.98 6.61
N GLU A 27 12.53 -14.76 6.15
CA GLU A 27 11.76 -13.61 6.60
C GLU A 27 10.70 -13.22 5.58
N GLY A 28 9.51 -12.94 6.09
CA GLY A 28 8.42 -12.43 5.27
C GLY A 28 7.94 -11.10 5.82
N THR A 29 7.55 -10.22 4.92
CA THR A 29 6.99 -8.93 5.27
C THR A 29 5.68 -8.75 4.51
N THR A 30 4.64 -8.31 5.22
CA THR A 30 3.36 -7.99 4.62
C THR A 30 3.06 -6.51 4.83
N HIS A 31 2.84 -5.82 3.73
CA HIS A 31 2.44 -4.41 3.74
C HIS A 31 0.94 -4.35 3.53
N LEU A 32 0.24 -3.69 4.46
CA LEU A 32 -1.22 -3.63 4.44
C LEU A 32 -1.68 -2.18 4.36
N LEU A 33 -2.67 -1.94 3.52
CA LEU A 33 -3.47 -0.73 3.57
C LEU A 33 -4.87 -1.15 4.03
N VAL A 34 -5.34 -0.56 5.11
CA VAL A 34 -6.60 -0.97 5.76
C VAL A 34 -7.55 0.20 5.90
N ASP A 35 -8.83 -0.09 6.07
CA ASP A 35 -9.86 0.92 6.23
C ASP A 35 -9.91 1.53 7.63
N ASN A 36 -9.40 0.83 8.63
CA ASN A 36 -9.40 1.31 10.01
C ASN A 36 -8.11 0.92 10.70
N VAL A 37 -7.20 1.88 10.80
CA VAL A 37 -5.85 1.66 11.34
C VAL A 37 -5.89 1.28 12.83
N ASN A 38 -6.73 1.95 13.61
CA ASN A 38 -6.80 1.69 15.05
C ASN A 38 -7.27 0.27 15.36
N LYS A 39 -8.29 -0.21 14.66
CA LYS A 39 -8.76 -1.59 14.81
C LYS A 39 -7.73 -2.58 14.31
N ALA A 40 -7.03 -2.25 13.23
CA ALA A 40 -5.98 -3.11 12.70
C ALA A 40 -4.84 -3.29 13.70
N LYS A 41 -4.43 -2.21 14.36
CA LYS A 41 -3.40 -2.27 15.40
C LYS A 41 -3.81 -3.21 16.54
N LYS A 42 -5.06 -3.09 17.00
CA LYS A 42 -5.57 -3.96 18.06
C LYS A 42 -5.60 -5.41 17.64
N ALA A 43 -6.02 -5.66 16.40
CA ALA A 43 -6.07 -7.02 15.86
C ALA A 43 -4.69 -7.65 15.81
N LEU A 44 -3.70 -6.93 15.31
CA LEU A 44 -2.34 -7.44 15.18
C LEU A 44 -1.68 -7.62 16.53
N ALA A 45 -1.88 -6.71 17.46
CA ALA A 45 -1.36 -6.84 18.82
C ALA A 45 -1.98 -8.03 19.53
N GLY A 46 -3.28 -8.25 19.38
CA GLY A 46 -3.97 -9.39 19.97
C GLY A 46 -3.50 -10.73 19.41
N ALA A 47 -3.05 -10.76 18.16
CA ALA A 47 -2.49 -11.94 17.52
C ALA A 47 -0.98 -12.08 17.77
N GLN A 48 -0.39 -11.19 18.57
CA GLN A 48 1.03 -11.17 18.90
C GLN A 48 1.93 -11.00 17.66
N LEU A 49 1.45 -10.20 16.69
CA LEU A 49 2.20 -9.90 15.49
C LEU A 49 2.87 -8.53 15.62
N SER A 50 4.16 -8.48 15.28
CA SER A 50 4.91 -7.22 15.28
C SER A 50 4.55 -6.42 14.03
N TYR A 51 4.43 -5.10 14.19
CA TYR A 51 4.15 -4.23 13.06
C TYR A 51 4.76 -2.85 13.26
N THR A 52 4.92 -2.13 12.16
CA THR A 52 5.27 -0.72 12.15
C THR A 52 4.25 0.01 11.29
N GLU A 53 4.15 1.32 11.46
CA GLU A 53 3.28 2.16 10.66
C GLU A 53 4.10 3.10 9.80
N ALA A 54 3.59 3.37 8.61
CA ALA A 54 4.14 4.40 7.74
C ALA A 54 3.02 5.00 6.93
N ASP A 55 3.12 6.28 6.65
CA ASP A 55 2.19 6.94 5.75
C ASP A 55 2.61 6.67 4.31
N VAL A 56 1.63 6.44 3.47
CA VAL A 56 1.87 6.13 2.05
C VAL A 56 1.02 7.03 1.17
N LEU A 57 1.47 7.18 -0.07
CA LEU A 57 0.70 7.86 -1.09
C LEU A 57 -0.24 6.85 -1.74
N HIS A 58 -1.54 7.12 -1.69
CA HIS A 58 -2.57 6.28 -2.29
C HIS A 58 -3.28 7.11 -3.36
N VAL A 59 -3.07 6.77 -4.62
CA VAL A 59 -3.66 7.53 -5.73
C VAL A 59 -4.38 6.60 -6.69
N GLU A 60 -5.37 7.15 -7.37
CA GLU A 60 -6.04 6.46 -8.46
C GLU A 60 -5.67 7.14 -9.77
N LEU A 61 -5.22 6.34 -10.72
CA LEU A 61 -4.82 6.81 -12.04
C LEU A 61 -5.74 6.20 -13.09
N PRO A 62 -5.88 6.86 -14.27
CA PRO A 62 -6.61 6.24 -15.37
C PRO A 62 -5.98 4.90 -15.73
N ASN A 63 -6.79 3.88 -15.93
CA ASN A 63 -6.29 2.54 -16.32
C ASN A 63 -6.08 2.51 -17.84
N LYS A 64 -4.99 3.12 -18.26
CA LYS A 64 -4.64 3.18 -19.69
C LYS A 64 -3.12 3.21 -19.84
N PRO A 65 -2.62 2.82 -21.03
CA PRO A 65 -1.17 2.80 -21.26
C PRO A 65 -0.54 4.17 -20.99
N GLY A 66 0.57 4.18 -20.30
CA GLY A 66 1.36 5.38 -20.02
C GLY A 66 0.96 6.17 -18.78
N ALA A 67 -0.20 5.91 -18.18
CA ALA A 67 -0.64 6.69 -17.03
C ALA A 67 0.31 6.57 -15.83
N LEU A 68 0.71 5.35 -15.49
CA LEU A 68 1.65 5.12 -14.38
C LEU A 68 3.01 5.74 -14.68
N GLY A 69 3.51 5.55 -15.91
CA GLY A 69 4.79 6.12 -16.30
C GLY A 69 4.81 7.64 -16.22
N LYS A 70 3.73 8.27 -16.64
CA LYS A 70 3.60 9.73 -16.56
C LYS A 70 3.64 10.21 -15.12
N PHE A 71 2.93 9.54 -14.24
CA PHE A 71 2.91 9.89 -12.83
C PHE A 71 4.28 9.67 -12.18
N ALA A 72 4.91 8.53 -12.45
CA ALA A 72 6.24 8.22 -11.93
C ALA A 72 7.28 9.23 -12.41
N THR A 73 7.17 9.68 -13.66
CA THR A 73 8.07 10.70 -14.21
C THR A 73 7.94 12.02 -13.46
N LYS A 74 6.71 12.41 -13.11
CA LYS A 74 6.51 13.63 -12.32
C LYS A 74 7.17 13.54 -10.97
N LEU A 75 7.12 12.39 -10.32
CA LEU A 75 7.79 12.18 -9.04
C LEU A 75 9.31 12.28 -9.22
N ALA A 76 9.85 11.63 -10.24
CA ALA A 76 11.28 11.66 -10.53
C ALA A 76 11.78 13.08 -10.83
N ASP A 77 11.02 13.84 -11.62
CA ASP A 77 11.37 15.22 -11.97
C ASP A 77 11.38 16.13 -10.75
N ASN A 78 10.69 15.76 -9.69
CA ASN A 78 10.67 16.50 -8.42
C ASN A 78 11.61 15.88 -7.37
N ASN A 79 12.52 15.00 -7.80
CA ASN A 79 13.51 14.36 -6.94
C ASN A 79 12.89 13.53 -5.80
N ILE A 80 11.75 12.92 -6.07
CA ILE A 80 11.07 12.06 -5.11
C ILE A 80 11.39 10.61 -5.48
N ASN A 81 12.00 9.88 -4.54
CA ASN A 81 12.29 8.46 -4.72
C ASN A 81 11.12 7.62 -4.28
N ILE A 82 10.86 6.56 -5.02
CA ILE A 82 9.87 5.55 -4.67
C ILE A 82 10.62 4.40 -4.00
N ASN A 83 10.36 4.16 -2.73
CA ASN A 83 11.02 3.11 -1.95
C ASN A 83 10.30 1.78 -2.09
N LEU A 84 8.97 1.83 -2.21
CA LEU A 84 8.13 0.67 -2.39
C LEU A 84 6.90 1.13 -3.16
N GLY A 85 6.50 0.35 -4.13
CA GLY A 85 5.30 0.69 -4.89
C GLY A 85 4.61 -0.54 -5.42
N TYR A 86 3.28 -0.48 -5.45
CA TYR A 86 2.50 -1.49 -6.11
C TYR A 86 1.22 -0.87 -6.66
N ALA A 87 0.71 -1.49 -7.69
CA ALA A 87 -0.48 -1.00 -8.38
C ALA A 87 -1.37 -2.17 -8.73
N THR A 88 -2.66 -1.90 -8.73
CA THR A 88 -3.63 -2.91 -9.11
C THR A 88 -4.75 -2.29 -9.94
N GLY A 89 -5.12 -2.97 -11.02
CA GLY A 89 -6.22 -2.55 -11.86
C GLY A 89 -6.76 -3.75 -12.61
N GLY A 90 -8.06 -3.91 -12.57
CA GLY A 90 -8.71 -4.97 -13.31
C GLY A 90 -8.80 -4.63 -14.79
N LYS A 91 -8.92 -5.65 -15.63
CA LYS A 91 -9.03 -5.49 -17.08
C LYS A 91 -10.22 -4.60 -17.47
N SER A 92 -11.31 -4.67 -16.70
CA SER A 92 -12.51 -3.89 -16.93
C SER A 92 -12.59 -2.63 -16.09
N SER A 93 -11.58 -2.36 -15.26
CA SER A 93 -11.58 -1.20 -14.39
C SER A 93 -11.15 0.05 -15.17
N LYS A 94 -11.82 1.15 -14.89
CA LYS A 94 -11.45 2.44 -15.49
C LYS A 94 -10.27 3.08 -14.77
N LYS A 95 -9.96 2.64 -13.57
CA LYS A 95 -8.90 3.22 -12.74
C LYS A 95 -7.96 2.16 -12.20
N THR A 96 -6.72 2.57 -12.00
CA THR A 96 -5.70 1.77 -11.35
C THR A 96 -5.38 2.40 -10.02
N THR A 97 -5.41 1.60 -8.96
CA THR A 97 -5.03 2.04 -7.62
C THR A 97 -3.53 1.85 -7.46
N VAL A 98 -2.85 2.90 -7.04
CA VAL A 98 -1.40 2.89 -6.85
C VAL A 98 -1.09 3.26 -5.41
N VAL A 99 -0.27 2.46 -4.75
CA VAL A 99 0.19 2.71 -3.38
C VAL A 99 1.71 2.82 -3.41
N LEU A 100 2.23 3.94 -2.92
CA LEU A 100 3.66 4.23 -2.96
C LEU A 100 4.17 4.69 -1.59
N SER A 101 5.31 4.13 -1.18
CA SER A 101 6.10 4.67 -0.11
C SER A 101 7.19 5.53 -0.75
N VAL A 102 7.21 6.80 -0.42
CA VAL A 102 8.07 7.78 -1.10
C VAL A 102 8.95 8.51 -0.10
N SER A 103 10.02 9.12 -0.63
CA SER A 103 11.00 9.85 0.20
C SER A 103 10.46 11.15 0.77
N ASP A 104 9.48 11.76 0.10
CA ASP A 104 8.88 13.02 0.55
C ASP A 104 7.38 12.98 0.26
N LEU A 105 6.63 12.54 1.26
CA LEU A 105 5.19 12.35 1.11
C LEU A 105 4.43 13.67 0.90
N ASP A 106 4.79 14.70 1.65
CA ASP A 106 4.11 15.99 1.53
C ASP A 106 4.26 16.59 0.14
N LYS A 107 5.46 16.50 -0.41
CA LYS A 107 5.74 16.98 -1.76
C LYS A 107 5.02 16.11 -2.80
N ALA A 108 5.06 14.80 -2.63
CA ALA A 108 4.40 13.87 -3.54
C ALA A 108 2.88 14.07 -3.57
N ALA A 109 2.28 14.35 -2.43
CA ALA A 109 0.83 14.54 -2.33
C ALA A 109 0.34 15.76 -3.13
N ARG A 110 1.22 16.71 -3.42
CA ARG A 110 0.90 17.91 -4.22
C ARG A 110 1.06 17.69 -5.73
N ILE A 111 1.63 16.55 -6.12
CA ILE A 111 1.88 16.21 -7.52
C ILE A 111 0.73 15.36 -8.02
N ARG A 112 -0.07 15.90 -8.94
CA ARG A 112 -1.17 15.14 -9.56
C ARG A 112 -1.47 15.63 -10.97
#